data_d6f13426ac21b8cc43a583b410b5067a
#
_entry.id   d6f13426ac21b8cc43a583b410b5067a
#
_cell.length_a   1.000
_cell.length_b   1.000
_cell.length_c   1.000
_cell.angle_alpha   90.00
_cell.angle_beta   90.00
_cell.angle_gamma   90.00
#
_symmetry.space_group_name_H-M   'P 1'
#
loop_
_entity.id
_entity.type
_entity.pdbx_description
1 polymer ?
#
loop_
_entity_poly.entity_id
_entity_poly.type
_entity_poly.pdbx_seq_one_letter_code
_entity_poly.pdbx_strand_id
1 'polypeptide(L)'
;IIDKLTNSIENLVTGDSFATEISLLKSADLKNVSKKKNWLFDWNYEFKQPERDVYKLTIVNNSDIIQGLVCLEVKEDHVYMHLVESSPFNKGKDKVYAGVPGNLVAFACKLSFQRGHFGNVSFVSKSQLIEHYEKSIGAIHFGGRLMITETKSALKLINKYFKD
;
A
#
# COMPACT_ATOMS: atom_id res chain seq x y z
N ILE A 1 -9.11 14.65 11.39
CA ILE A 1 -8.47 14.07 10.91
C ILE A 1 -8.45 12.80 11.15
N ILE A 2 -8.59 12.13 11.22
CA ILE A 2 -8.72 11.11 11.15
C ILE A 2 -8.39 9.99 11.43
N ASP A 3 -8.48 9.51 11.47
CA ASP A 3 -8.44 8.39 11.39
C ASP A 3 -7.28 7.82 11.36
N LYS A 4 -6.49 8.33 11.92
CA LYS A 4 -5.36 7.78 12.11
C LYS A 4 -5.52 6.70 12.95
N LEU A 5 -6.54 6.51 13.58
CA LEU A 5 -6.72 5.49 14.57
C LEU A 5 -7.27 4.21 14.01
N THR A 6 -7.69 4.20 12.77
CA THR A 6 -8.31 3.02 12.16
C THR A 6 -7.87 2.88 10.73
N ASN A 7 -8.23 1.76 10.11
CA ASN A 7 -8.02 1.56 8.69
C ASN A 7 -8.90 2.55 7.98
N SER A 8 -8.38 3.66 7.55
CA SER A 8 -9.21 4.67 6.92
C SER A 8 -8.42 5.57 5.98
N ILE A 9 -9.15 6.21 5.10
CA ILE A 9 -8.63 7.24 4.21
C ILE A 9 -9.49 8.48 4.37
N GLU A 10 -8.90 9.64 4.09
CA GLU A 10 -9.56 10.92 4.30
C GLU A 10 -9.91 11.59 2.98
N ASN A 11 -11.16 12.02 2.82
CA ASN A 11 -11.55 12.82 1.66
C ASN A 11 -10.95 14.21 1.80
N LEU A 12 -10.17 14.64 0.82
CA LEU A 12 -9.44 15.90 0.90
C LEU A 12 -10.32 17.14 0.74
N VAL A 13 -11.53 16.97 0.21
CA VAL A 13 -12.46 18.11 0.06
C VAL A 13 -13.29 18.28 1.32
N THR A 14 -13.86 17.19 1.85
CA THR A 14 -14.78 17.27 2.98
C THR A 14 -14.11 17.07 4.33
N GLY A 15 -12.95 16.45 4.36
CA GLY A 15 -12.27 16.07 5.61
C GLY A 15 -12.85 14.81 6.25
N ASP A 16 -13.84 14.19 5.64
CA ASP A 16 -14.44 12.99 6.19
C ASP A 16 -13.51 11.79 6.06
N SER A 17 -13.50 10.96 7.09
CA SER A 17 -12.75 9.70 7.09
C SER A 17 -13.67 8.55 6.72
N PHE A 18 -13.14 7.61 5.96
CA PHE A 18 -13.86 6.42 5.55
C PHE A 18 -13.07 5.18 5.92
N ALA A 19 -13.70 4.28 6.65
CA ALA A 19 -13.07 3.00 7.00
C ALA A 19 -12.76 2.21 5.74
N THR A 20 -11.62 1.55 5.73
CA THR A 20 -11.15 0.78 4.57
C THR A 20 -10.94 -0.68 4.92
N GLU A 21 -10.89 -1.49 3.89
CA GLU A 21 -10.50 -2.89 4.02
C GLU A 21 -9.58 -3.26 2.88
N ILE A 22 -8.72 -4.23 3.14
CA ILE A 22 -7.76 -4.72 2.16
C ILE A 22 -8.04 -6.20 1.93
N SER A 23 -8.20 -6.58 0.68
CA SER A 23 -8.53 -7.94 0.29
C SER A 23 -7.78 -8.33 -0.97
N LEU A 24 -7.75 -9.62 -1.27
CA LEU A 24 -7.10 -10.10 -2.49
C LEU A 24 -7.82 -9.59 -3.74
N LEU A 25 -7.03 -9.16 -4.71
CA LEU A 25 -7.57 -8.80 -6.03
C LEU A 25 -8.14 -10.05 -6.68
N LYS A 26 -9.28 -9.91 -7.33
CA LYS A 26 -9.93 -11.00 -8.04
C LYS A 26 -9.78 -10.80 -9.54
N SER A 27 -9.88 -11.90 -10.31
CA SER A 27 -9.78 -11.81 -11.76
C SER A 27 -10.79 -10.84 -12.36
N ALA A 28 -11.99 -10.76 -11.79
CA ALA A 28 -13.03 -9.84 -12.24
C ALA A 28 -12.64 -8.37 -12.05
N ASP A 29 -11.71 -8.07 -11.14
CA ASP A 29 -11.26 -6.71 -10.90
C ASP A 29 -10.31 -6.18 -11.97
N LEU A 30 -9.67 -7.07 -12.72
CA LEU A 30 -8.58 -6.69 -13.64
C LEU A 30 -9.02 -5.70 -14.71
N LYS A 31 -10.25 -5.78 -15.17
CA LYS A 31 -10.79 -4.85 -16.17
C LYS A 31 -10.85 -3.41 -15.65
N ASN A 32 -10.89 -3.23 -14.34
CA ASN A 32 -11.01 -1.91 -13.71
C ASN A 32 -9.66 -1.27 -13.39
N VAL A 33 -8.57 -2.04 -13.48
CA VAL A 33 -7.23 -1.57 -13.14
C VAL A 33 -6.27 -1.68 -14.31
N SER A 34 -6.79 -1.60 -15.53
CA SER A 34 -5.99 -1.70 -16.75
C SER A 34 -5.34 -0.36 -17.08
N LYS A 35 -4.36 -0.41 -17.98
CA LYS A 35 -3.73 0.81 -18.50
C LYS A 35 -4.74 1.69 -19.24
N LYS A 36 -5.76 1.09 -19.83
CA LYS A 36 -6.85 1.84 -20.46
C LYS A 36 -7.65 2.67 -19.47
N LYS A 37 -7.64 2.29 -18.20
CA LYS A 37 -8.27 3.02 -17.12
C LYS A 37 -7.27 3.94 -16.42
N ASN A 38 -6.14 4.21 -17.05
CA ASN A 38 -5.10 5.13 -16.58
C ASN A 38 -4.27 4.64 -15.39
N TRP A 39 -4.27 3.33 -15.13
CA TRP A 39 -3.33 2.77 -14.18
C TRP A 39 -1.96 2.69 -14.83
N LEU A 40 -0.91 2.96 -14.05
CA LEU A 40 0.45 3.05 -14.57
C LEU A 40 1.09 1.69 -14.80
N PHE A 41 0.92 0.78 -13.84
CA PHE A 41 1.58 -0.52 -13.88
C PHE A 41 0.69 -1.58 -14.52
N ASP A 42 1.33 -2.66 -14.96
CA ASP A 42 0.63 -3.81 -15.56
C ASP A 42 0.17 -4.76 -14.46
N TRP A 43 -0.97 -4.47 -13.87
CA TRP A 43 -1.52 -5.25 -12.78
C TRP A 43 -1.98 -6.64 -13.20
N ASN A 44 -2.31 -6.81 -14.48
CA ASN A 44 -2.65 -8.12 -15.01
C ASN A 44 -1.44 -9.05 -14.97
N TYR A 45 -0.26 -8.52 -15.32
CA TYR A 45 0.98 -9.27 -15.24
C TYR A 45 1.28 -9.66 -13.78
N GLU A 46 1.19 -8.70 -12.86
CA GLU A 46 1.46 -8.96 -11.43
C GLU A 46 0.50 -10.01 -10.86
N PHE A 47 -0.77 -9.91 -11.22
CA PHE A 47 -1.80 -10.83 -10.73
C PHE A 47 -1.51 -12.28 -11.12
N LYS A 48 -0.90 -12.49 -12.27
CA LYS A 48 -0.65 -13.84 -12.81
C LYS A 48 0.62 -14.49 -12.27
N GLN A 49 1.44 -13.77 -11.52
CA GLN A 49 2.67 -14.33 -10.99
C GLN A 49 2.35 -15.22 -9.78
N PRO A 50 2.79 -16.51 -9.79
CA PRO A 50 2.39 -17.45 -8.74
C PRO A 50 3.04 -17.21 -7.39
N GLU A 51 4.20 -16.53 -7.34
CA GLU A 51 4.95 -16.34 -6.09
C GLU A 51 4.50 -15.12 -5.30
N ARG A 52 3.56 -14.32 -5.81
CA ARG A 52 3.15 -13.07 -5.16
C ARG A 52 1.65 -12.87 -5.27
N ASP A 53 1.13 -12.03 -4.38
CA ASP A 53 -0.29 -11.70 -4.33
C ASP A 53 -0.52 -10.21 -4.51
N VAL A 54 -1.60 -9.88 -5.21
CA VAL A 54 -2.04 -8.50 -5.35
C VAL A 54 -3.23 -8.27 -4.42
N TYR A 55 -3.12 -7.21 -3.61
CA TYR A 55 -4.19 -6.81 -2.69
C TYR A 55 -4.78 -5.47 -3.12
N LYS A 56 -6.07 -5.32 -2.91
CA LYS A 56 -6.77 -4.07 -3.21
C LYS A 56 -7.25 -3.40 -1.94
N LEU A 57 -7.19 -2.07 -1.92
CA LEU A 57 -7.74 -1.25 -0.86
C LEU A 57 -9.06 -0.67 -1.33
N THR A 58 -10.10 -0.87 -0.56
CA THR A 58 -11.44 -0.35 -0.86
C THR A 58 -12.02 0.29 0.39
N ILE A 59 -13.05 1.11 0.21
CA ILE A 59 -13.82 1.66 1.32
C ILE A 59 -14.84 0.60 1.74
N VAL A 60 -15.03 0.43 3.03
CA VAL A 60 -16.01 -0.51 3.58
C VAL A 60 -17.38 -0.20 2.99
N ASN A 61 -18.06 -1.24 2.53
CA ASN A 61 -19.37 -1.16 1.86
C ASN A 61 -19.32 -0.53 0.46
N ASN A 62 -18.14 -0.37 -0.11
CA ASN A 62 -17.98 0.14 -1.47
C ASN A 62 -16.82 -0.59 -2.14
N SER A 63 -16.91 -1.92 -2.16
CA SER A 63 -15.83 -2.78 -2.62
C SER A 63 -15.61 -2.78 -4.14
N ASP A 64 -16.51 -2.18 -4.89
CA ASP A 64 -16.37 -2.12 -6.34
C ASP A 64 -15.40 -1.04 -6.80
N ILE A 65 -15.09 -0.09 -5.94
CA ILE A 65 -14.19 1.01 -6.28
C ILE A 65 -12.84 0.78 -5.61
N ILE A 66 -11.83 0.53 -6.42
CA ILE A 66 -10.49 0.25 -5.93
C ILE A 66 -9.74 1.57 -5.71
N GLN A 67 -9.30 1.80 -4.47
CA GLN A 67 -8.59 3.01 -4.09
C GLN A 67 -7.09 2.90 -4.34
N GLY A 68 -6.55 1.70 -4.30
CA GLY A 68 -5.14 1.44 -4.55
C GLY A 68 -4.85 -0.05 -4.56
N LEU A 69 -3.66 -0.40 -5.04
CA LEU A 69 -3.21 -1.78 -5.15
C LEU A 69 -1.78 -1.92 -4.63
N VAL A 70 -1.48 -3.10 -4.09
CA VAL A 70 -0.12 -3.44 -3.67
C VAL A 70 0.16 -4.90 -4.05
N CYS A 71 1.35 -5.15 -4.55
CA CYS A 71 1.79 -6.52 -4.87
C CYS A 71 2.88 -6.92 -3.90
N LEU A 72 2.64 -8.00 -3.16
CA LEU A 72 3.52 -8.45 -2.10
C LEU A 72 3.95 -9.90 -2.32
N GLU A 73 5.21 -10.16 -1.98
CA GLU A 73 5.76 -11.50 -1.99
C GLU A 73 6.35 -11.78 -0.61
N VAL A 74 5.90 -12.85 0.03
CA VAL A 74 6.45 -13.26 1.32
C VAL A 74 7.74 -14.03 1.06
N LYS A 75 8.86 -13.48 1.50
CA LYS A 75 10.17 -14.09 1.40
C LYS A 75 10.47 -14.88 2.68
N GLU A 76 11.68 -15.41 2.78
CA GLU A 76 12.09 -16.24 3.91
C GLU A 76 12.14 -15.46 5.21
N ASP A 77 12.53 -14.21 5.17
CA ASP A 77 12.76 -13.37 6.36
C ASP A 77 12.13 -11.98 6.29
N HIS A 78 11.39 -11.68 5.25
CA HIS A 78 10.73 -10.38 5.08
C HIS A 78 9.62 -10.47 4.03
N VAL A 79 8.90 -9.39 3.86
CA VAL A 79 7.95 -9.22 2.77
C VAL A 79 8.56 -8.27 1.75
N TYR A 80 8.57 -8.66 0.49
CA TYR A 80 9.03 -7.78 -0.58
C TYR A 80 7.83 -7.14 -1.27
N MET A 81 7.83 -5.82 -1.33
CA MET A 81 6.79 -5.06 -2.00
C MET A 81 7.22 -4.77 -3.42
N HIS A 82 6.63 -5.49 -4.37
CA HIS A 82 6.99 -5.35 -5.78
C HIS A 82 6.50 -4.03 -6.35
N LEU A 83 5.24 -3.70 -6.13
CA LEU A 83 4.62 -2.50 -6.64
C LEU A 83 3.56 -2.01 -5.68
N VAL A 84 3.36 -0.70 -5.64
CA VAL A 84 2.25 -0.07 -4.94
C VAL A 84 1.77 1.08 -5.83
N GLU A 85 0.47 1.20 -5.97
CA GLU A 85 -0.09 2.24 -6.81
C GLU A 85 -1.43 2.73 -6.26
N SER A 86 -1.57 4.04 -6.09
CA SER A 86 -2.87 4.65 -5.83
C SER A 86 -3.65 4.71 -7.12
N SER A 87 -4.97 4.61 -7.04
CA SER A 87 -5.81 4.74 -8.24
C SER A 87 -5.57 6.10 -8.90
N PRO A 88 -5.89 6.24 -10.20
CA PRO A 88 -5.66 7.51 -10.90
C PRO A 88 -6.29 8.72 -10.21
N PHE A 89 -7.50 8.57 -9.62
CA PHE A 89 -8.16 9.68 -8.94
C PHE A 89 -7.55 10.01 -7.57
N ASN A 90 -6.60 9.19 -7.10
CA ASN A 90 -5.89 9.43 -5.85
C ASN A 90 -4.43 9.85 -6.07
N LYS A 91 -4.12 10.36 -7.27
CA LYS A 91 -2.76 10.83 -7.61
C LYS A 91 -2.77 12.34 -7.87
N GLY A 92 -1.62 12.95 -7.64
CA GLY A 92 -1.41 14.35 -8.01
C GLY A 92 -2.09 15.33 -7.08
N LYS A 93 -2.22 16.59 -7.53
CA LYS A 93 -2.77 17.65 -6.71
C LYS A 93 -4.27 17.56 -6.54
N ASP A 94 -4.98 16.95 -7.46
CA ASP A 94 -6.44 16.85 -7.40
C ASP A 94 -6.90 15.50 -6.84
N LYS A 95 -6.06 14.83 -6.09
CA LYS A 95 -6.43 13.54 -5.52
C LYS A 95 -7.63 13.65 -4.59
N VAL A 96 -8.46 12.61 -4.60
CA VAL A 96 -9.71 12.59 -3.83
C VAL A 96 -9.45 12.20 -2.38
N TYR A 97 -8.63 11.16 -2.16
CA TYR A 97 -8.37 10.66 -0.82
C TYR A 97 -6.89 10.69 -0.47
N ALA A 98 -6.59 11.00 0.79
CA ALA A 98 -5.26 10.89 1.36
C ALA A 98 -5.14 9.61 2.16
N GLY A 99 -3.93 9.10 2.30
CA GLY A 99 -3.65 7.94 3.15
C GLY A 99 -3.62 6.60 2.45
N VAL A 100 -3.88 6.56 1.13
CA VAL A 100 -3.89 5.30 0.39
C VAL A 100 -2.54 4.59 0.40
N PRO A 101 -1.43 5.23 0.02
CA PRO A 101 -0.14 4.52 0.06
C PRO A 101 0.26 4.09 1.47
N GLY A 102 0.01 4.94 2.46
CA GLY A 102 0.34 4.63 3.85
C GLY A 102 -0.40 3.40 4.36
N ASN A 103 -1.69 3.28 4.04
CA ASN A 103 -2.47 2.09 4.39
C ASN A 103 -1.90 0.83 3.76
N LEU A 104 -1.50 0.91 2.49
CA LEU A 104 -0.98 -0.25 1.77
C LEU A 104 0.38 -0.69 2.31
N VAL A 105 1.26 0.26 2.62
CA VAL A 105 2.57 -0.07 3.22
C VAL A 105 2.38 -0.63 4.63
N ALA A 106 1.47 -0.05 5.42
CA ALA A 106 1.18 -0.57 6.75
C ALA A 106 0.64 -2.01 6.69
N PHE A 107 -0.17 -2.30 5.68
CA PHE A 107 -0.66 -3.67 5.46
C PHE A 107 0.51 -4.64 5.17
N ALA A 108 1.47 -4.22 4.34
CA ALA A 108 2.65 -5.04 4.07
C ALA A 108 3.42 -5.34 5.36
N CYS A 109 3.58 -4.34 6.23
CA CYS A 109 4.23 -4.52 7.53
C CYS A 109 3.43 -5.48 8.43
N LYS A 110 2.12 -5.34 8.44
CA LYS A 110 1.24 -6.22 9.22
C LYS A 110 1.35 -7.67 8.72
N LEU A 111 1.34 -7.87 7.42
CA LEU A 111 1.53 -9.19 6.83
C LEU A 111 2.87 -9.79 7.25
N SER A 112 3.94 -8.98 7.23
CA SER A 112 5.26 -9.42 7.68
C SER A 112 5.23 -9.90 9.13
N PHE A 113 4.59 -9.18 10.03
CA PHE A 113 4.43 -9.62 11.42
C PHE A 113 3.64 -10.92 11.50
N GLN A 114 2.56 -11.04 10.74
CA GLN A 114 1.71 -12.24 10.75
C GLN A 114 2.47 -13.49 10.28
N ARG A 115 3.47 -13.29 9.43
CA ARG A 115 4.29 -14.38 8.92
C ARG A 115 5.57 -14.60 9.72
N GLY A 116 5.73 -13.91 10.85
CA GLY A 116 6.87 -14.10 11.74
C GLY A 116 8.13 -13.37 11.29
N HIS A 117 8.00 -12.34 10.46
CA HIS A 117 9.15 -11.62 9.89
C HIS A 117 9.38 -10.25 10.55
N PHE A 118 8.80 -10.03 11.73
CA PHE A 118 9.07 -8.85 12.58
C PHE A 118 8.77 -7.51 11.90
N GLY A 119 7.86 -7.48 10.95
CA GLY A 119 7.48 -6.25 10.26
C GLY A 119 8.46 -5.80 9.18
N ASN A 120 9.48 -6.59 8.88
CA ASN A 120 10.47 -6.22 7.87
C ASN A 120 9.86 -6.29 6.48
N VAL A 121 9.94 -5.17 5.76
CA VAL A 121 9.46 -5.03 4.38
C VAL A 121 10.54 -4.36 3.57
N SER A 122 10.83 -4.87 2.39
CA SER A 122 11.77 -4.24 1.48
C SER A 122 11.10 -3.84 0.18
N PHE A 123 11.64 -2.83 -0.47
CA PHE A 123 11.15 -2.37 -1.77
C PHE A 123 12.22 -1.54 -2.46
N VAL A 124 12.09 -1.39 -3.77
CA VAL A 124 13.01 -0.58 -4.57
C VAL A 124 12.34 0.76 -4.88
N SER A 125 12.98 1.84 -4.49
CA SER A 125 12.46 3.20 -4.68
C SER A 125 13.07 3.85 -5.92
N LYS A 126 12.35 4.78 -6.53
CA LYS A 126 12.97 5.71 -7.46
C LYS A 126 13.95 6.57 -6.67
N SER A 127 15.09 6.91 -7.29
CA SER A 127 16.15 7.67 -6.61
C SER A 127 15.67 8.96 -5.97
N GLN A 128 14.79 9.69 -6.66
CA GLN A 128 14.28 10.96 -6.16
C GLN A 128 13.28 10.81 -5.01
N LEU A 129 12.83 9.59 -4.70
CA LEU A 129 11.87 9.34 -3.63
C LEU A 129 12.48 8.72 -2.37
N ILE A 130 13.78 8.45 -2.38
CA ILE A 130 14.47 7.82 -1.23
C ILE A 130 14.25 8.65 0.04
N GLU A 131 14.56 9.94 -0.01
CA GLU A 131 14.41 10.81 1.14
C GLU A 131 12.95 10.91 1.59
N HIS A 132 12.03 10.93 0.65
CA HIS A 132 10.60 10.94 0.94
C HIS A 132 10.20 9.72 1.77
N TYR A 133 10.66 8.53 1.39
CA TYR A 133 10.33 7.31 2.12
C TYR A 133 11.02 7.22 3.48
N GLU A 134 12.24 7.78 3.59
CA GLU A 134 12.92 7.86 4.89
C GLU A 134 12.08 8.68 5.88
N LYS A 135 11.52 9.80 5.41
CA LYS A 135 10.74 10.71 6.27
C LYS A 135 9.32 10.24 6.50
N SER A 136 8.65 9.76 5.45
CA SER A 136 7.21 9.46 5.54
C SER A 136 6.90 8.13 6.22
N ILE A 137 7.71 7.12 6.00
CA ILE A 137 7.45 5.79 6.54
C ILE A 137 8.60 5.25 7.41
N GLY A 138 9.63 6.05 7.60
CA GLY A 138 10.77 5.61 8.42
C GLY A 138 11.58 4.50 7.78
N ALA A 139 11.56 4.39 6.46
CA ALA A 139 12.34 3.38 5.75
C ALA A 139 13.83 3.73 5.81
N ILE A 140 14.67 2.69 5.83
CA ILE A 140 16.10 2.84 5.83
C ILE A 140 16.62 2.62 4.42
N HIS A 141 17.46 3.52 3.93
CA HIS A 141 18.11 3.39 2.63
C HIS A 141 19.28 2.43 2.75
N PHE A 142 19.22 1.34 2.01
CA PHE A 142 20.19 0.25 2.17
C PHE A 142 21.16 0.14 0.99
N GLY A 143 21.40 1.20 0.28
CA GLY A 143 22.29 1.23 -0.89
C GLY A 143 21.51 1.15 -2.19
N GLY A 144 22.05 1.75 -3.26
CA GLY A 144 21.35 1.83 -4.54
C GLY A 144 19.98 2.45 -4.37
N ARG A 145 18.93 1.72 -4.72
CA ARG A 145 17.54 2.17 -4.55
C ARG A 145 16.77 1.26 -3.61
N LEU A 146 17.45 0.38 -2.89
CA LEU A 146 16.80 -0.54 -1.97
C LEU A 146 16.43 0.17 -0.68
N MET A 147 15.17 0.03 -0.28
CA MET A 147 14.64 0.57 0.97
C MET A 147 14.10 -0.57 1.83
N ILE A 148 14.24 -0.42 3.14
CA ILE A 148 13.77 -1.43 4.10
C ILE A 148 13.04 -0.72 5.24
N THR A 149 11.88 -1.24 5.64
CA THR A 149 11.27 -0.85 6.90
C THR A 149 11.65 -1.91 7.93
N GLU A 150 12.08 -1.46 9.10
CA GLU A 150 12.38 -2.35 10.21
C GLU A 150 11.25 -2.34 11.22
N THR A 151 11.35 -3.23 12.21
CA THR A 151 10.30 -3.45 13.21
C THR A 151 9.75 -2.16 13.82
N LYS A 152 10.62 -1.25 14.23
CA LYS A 152 10.21 0.00 14.87
C LYS A 152 9.34 0.85 13.96
N SER A 153 9.76 1.05 12.71
CA SER A 153 9.00 1.81 11.73
C SER A 153 7.72 1.10 11.34
N ALA A 154 7.78 -0.23 11.21
CA ALA A 154 6.61 -1.04 10.90
C ALA A 154 5.55 -0.92 11.98
N LEU A 155 5.94 -0.96 13.26
CA LEU A 155 5.00 -0.79 14.38
C LEU A 155 4.35 0.59 14.36
N LYS A 156 5.12 1.62 14.04
CA LYS A 156 4.57 2.97 13.92
C LYS A 156 3.51 3.05 12.84
N LEU A 157 3.77 2.45 11.68
CA LEU A 157 2.83 2.45 10.56
C LEU A 157 1.56 1.67 10.91
N ILE A 158 1.71 0.50 11.51
CA ILE A 158 0.56 -0.32 11.90
C ILE A 158 -0.29 0.43 12.92
N ASN A 159 0.33 1.04 13.91
CA ASN A 159 -0.40 1.80 14.93
C ASN A 159 -1.11 3.01 14.35
N LYS A 160 -0.57 3.60 13.31
CA LYS A 160 -1.19 4.75 12.66
C LYS A 160 -2.42 4.36 11.83
N TYR A 161 -2.36 3.23 11.13
CA TYR A 161 -3.39 2.86 10.16
C TYR A 161 -4.29 1.69 10.60
N PHE A 162 -3.83 0.84 11.51
CA PHE A 162 -4.55 -0.36 11.91
C PHE A 162 -4.76 -0.46 13.43
N LYS A 163 -4.89 0.66 14.07
CA LYS A 163 -5.08 0.65 15.50
C LYS A 163 -6.45 0.08 15.85
N ASP A 164 -6.47 -0.85 16.79
CA ASP A 164 -7.70 -1.46 17.28
C ASP A 164 -8.42 -0.54 18.26
#